data_87c8308c5201196abf009d66dbbb63ba
#
_entry.id   87c8308c5201196abf009d66dbbb63ba
#
_cell.length_a   1.000
_cell.length_b   1.000
_cell.length_c   1.000
_cell.angle_alpha   90.00
_cell.angle_beta   90.00
_cell.angle_gamma   90.00
#
_symmetry.space_group_name_H-M   'P 1'
#
loop_
_entity.id
_entity.type
_entity.pdbx_description
1 polymer ?
#
loop_
_entity_poly.entity_id
_entity_poly.type
_entity_poly.pdbx_seq_one_letter_code
_entity_poly.pdbx_strand_id
1 'polypeptide(L)'
;WHPVEAIQYRFAGPVNDQYDIYYSALLSDGTQTGWGKNGETVGTMNTGLYLTGFRLAYFAKNTASGLDTSNTLKSAHADGIQYVDGQMRYIHGNGDSYTGWGWLGNDRYYFKDSVPVTGWQYIDGLKYYFGEDGRMWSDVESLLGSDGPYLIKINKEMNCMTIYAQDGGNGYIIPVKSFLTSVGDDTPVGTFKTPEKYRWRLMIHDVYTQYATRLGAGLPILIHSIIYDAANPMTVWASTYNNMGIARSAGCIRLVSGDSKWVYDHCALGTTVQVYNSSVAGPFERPTIAAEIPFEQTWDPSDPNVTQDMINAETARI
;
A
#
# COMPACT_ATOMS: atom_id res chain seq x y z
N TRP A 1 7.33 -31.98 25.69
CA TRP A 1 8.78 -31.73 25.57
C TRP A 1 8.96 -30.42 24.83
N HIS A 2 9.68 -29.48 25.45
CA HIS A 2 10.11 -28.26 24.77
C HIS A 2 11.60 -28.40 24.45
N PRO A 3 12.03 -28.25 23.20
CA PRO A 3 13.43 -28.32 22.84
C PRO A 3 14.19 -27.14 23.46
N VAL A 4 15.45 -27.38 23.82
CA VAL A 4 16.33 -26.32 24.34
C VAL A 4 16.87 -25.51 23.17
N GLU A 5 16.67 -24.20 23.17
CA GLU A 5 17.10 -23.30 22.11
C GLU A 5 18.45 -22.63 22.44
N ALA A 6 18.72 -22.36 23.71
CA ALA A 6 19.97 -21.73 24.14
C ALA A 6 20.42 -22.21 25.52
N ILE A 7 21.71 -22.10 25.76
CA ILE A 7 22.38 -22.52 27.02
C ILE A 7 23.33 -21.44 27.51
N GLN A 8 23.57 -21.47 28.81
CA GLN A 8 24.60 -20.68 29.47
C GLN A 8 25.36 -21.63 30.44
N TYR A 9 26.69 -21.61 30.40
CA TYR A 9 27.52 -22.32 31.36
C TYR A 9 28.52 -21.37 32.01
N ARG A 10 28.72 -21.57 33.31
CA ARG A 10 29.79 -20.91 34.07
C ARG A 10 30.29 -21.82 35.16
N PHE A 11 31.56 -21.70 35.52
CA PHE A 11 32.08 -22.33 36.73
C PHE A 11 31.51 -21.64 37.96
N ALA A 12 31.41 -22.39 39.05
CA ALA A 12 31.06 -21.88 40.38
C ALA A 12 32.18 -22.17 41.38
N GLY A 13 32.29 -21.34 42.41
CA GLY A 13 33.31 -21.47 43.46
C GLY A 13 34.74 -21.19 42.97
N PRO A 14 35.75 -21.72 43.67
CA PRO A 14 37.19 -21.38 43.42
C PRO A 14 37.67 -21.72 42.00
N VAL A 15 37.03 -22.66 41.30
CA VAL A 15 37.39 -23.03 39.92
C VAL A 15 37.18 -21.88 38.95
N ASN A 16 36.18 -21.02 39.22
CA ASN A 16 35.92 -19.83 38.40
C ASN A 16 37.08 -18.81 38.45
N ASP A 17 37.88 -18.81 39.48
CA ASP A 17 39.02 -17.91 39.63
C ASP A 17 40.26 -18.41 38.89
N GLN A 18 40.26 -19.71 38.55
CA GLN A 18 41.43 -20.39 37.95
C GLN A 18 41.24 -20.65 36.45
N TYR A 19 39.98 -20.81 35.99
CA TYR A 19 39.68 -21.23 34.62
C TYR A 19 38.56 -20.42 34.00
N ASP A 20 38.62 -20.24 32.69
CA ASP A 20 37.53 -19.80 31.81
C ASP A 20 36.89 -20.98 31.12
N ILE A 21 35.58 -21.11 31.14
CA ILE A 21 34.85 -22.13 30.39
C ILE A 21 34.33 -21.53 29.08
N TYR A 22 34.50 -22.27 27.99
CA TYR A 22 33.98 -21.98 26.66
C TYR A 22 33.04 -23.09 26.22
N TYR A 23 31.99 -22.73 25.50
CA TYR A 23 31.02 -23.69 24.97
C TYR A 23 30.39 -23.20 23.67
N SER A 24 30.05 -24.17 22.81
CA SER A 24 29.33 -23.89 21.54
C SER A 24 28.20 -24.91 21.35
N ALA A 25 27.16 -24.54 20.63
CA ALA A 25 26.00 -25.37 20.38
C ALA A 25 26.01 -25.94 18.96
N LEU A 26 25.58 -27.19 18.82
CA LEU A 26 25.22 -27.82 17.57
C LEU A 26 23.69 -27.71 17.41
N LEU A 27 23.24 -27.14 16.31
CA LEU A 27 21.83 -26.84 16.05
C LEU A 27 21.15 -27.94 15.22
N SER A 28 19.82 -27.96 15.24
CA SER A 28 18.97 -28.95 14.55
C SER A 28 19.11 -28.93 13.01
N ASP A 29 19.63 -27.85 12.44
CA ASP A 29 19.97 -27.72 11.02
C ASP A 29 21.39 -28.23 10.68
N GLY A 30 22.12 -28.76 11.66
CA GLY A 30 23.50 -29.22 11.52
C GLY A 30 24.56 -28.12 11.62
N THR A 31 24.19 -26.86 11.78
CA THR A 31 25.14 -25.76 11.95
C THR A 31 25.63 -25.66 13.39
N GLN A 32 26.78 -25.03 13.59
CA GLN A 32 27.40 -24.81 14.91
C GLN A 32 27.50 -23.31 15.18
N THR A 33 27.25 -22.91 16.43
CA THR A 33 27.44 -21.51 16.89
C THR A 33 28.93 -21.24 17.14
N GLY A 34 29.29 -19.98 17.26
CA GLY A 34 30.55 -19.59 17.89
C GLY A 34 30.62 -20.00 19.36
N TRP A 35 31.78 -19.81 19.98
CA TRP A 35 32.05 -20.20 21.37
C TRP A 35 31.72 -19.05 22.34
N GLY A 36 30.71 -19.24 23.17
CA GLY A 36 30.43 -18.35 24.31
C GLY A 36 31.37 -18.64 25.49
N LYS A 37 31.60 -17.62 26.32
CA LYS A 37 32.52 -17.66 27.45
C LYS A 37 31.77 -17.31 28.75
N ASN A 38 32.01 -18.07 29.82
CA ASN A 38 31.67 -17.70 31.21
C ASN A 38 30.27 -17.16 31.46
N GLY A 39 29.23 -17.77 30.91
CA GLY A 39 27.84 -17.35 31.11
C GLY A 39 27.25 -16.55 29.96
N GLU A 40 28.00 -16.37 28.85
CA GLU A 40 27.40 -15.83 27.62
C GLU A 40 26.33 -16.79 27.08
N THR A 41 25.27 -16.25 26.49
CA THR A 41 24.21 -17.06 25.88
C THR A 41 24.70 -17.65 24.56
N VAL A 42 24.56 -18.99 24.41
CA VAL A 42 24.94 -19.72 23.20
C VAL A 42 23.75 -20.54 22.70
N GLY A 43 23.42 -20.44 21.42
CA GLY A 43 22.33 -21.17 20.83
C GLY A 43 21.50 -20.34 19.85
N THR A 44 20.19 -20.45 19.96
CA THR A 44 19.24 -19.71 19.12
C THR A 44 18.16 -19.06 19.96
N MET A 45 17.48 -18.08 19.38
CA MET A 45 16.30 -17.43 19.97
C MET A 45 15.27 -17.14 18.88
N ASN A 46 14.08 -17.68 19.03
CA ASN A 46 12.96 -17.50 18.08
C ASN A 46 13.24 -17.95 16.63
N THR A 47 14.19 -18.87 16.42
CA THR A 47 14.56 -19.36 15.07
C THR A 47 13.79 -20.62 14.68
N GLY A 48 13.11 -21.28 15.62
CA GLY A 48 12.59 -22.63 15.47
C GLY A 48 13.70 -23.72 15.47
N LEU A 49 14.98 -23.32 15.52
CA LEU A 49 16.08 -24.25 15.66
C LEU A 49 16.32 -24.55 17.15
N TYR A 50 16.72 -25.74 17.45
CA TYR A 50 17.04 -26.21 18.81
C TYR A 50 18.40 -26.90 18.88
N LEU A 51 18.93 -27.02 20.08
CA LEU A 51 20.20 -27.69 20.32
C LEU A 51 20.07 -29.21 20.17
N THR A 52 20.93 -29.79 19.36
CA THR A 52 21.09 -31.25 19.25
C THR A 52 22.33 -31.74 19.97
N GLY A 53 23.24 -30.82 20.31
CA GLY A 53 24.45 -31.11 21.07
C GLY A 53 25.17 -29.82 21.45
N PHE A 54 26.23 -29.97 22.24
CA PHE A 54 27.12 -28.87 22.58
C PHE A 54 28.56 -29.37 22.79
N ARG A 55 29.51 -28.43 22.72
CA ARG A 55 30.92 -28.67 23.01
C ARG A 55 31.35 -27.80 24.17
N LEU A 56 32.26 -28.31 24.98
CA LEU A 56 32.88 -27.62 26.11
C LEU A 56 34.39 -27.63 25.96
N ALA A 57 35.01 -26.51 26.32
CA ALA A 57 36.44 -26.37 26.48
C ALA A 57 36.72 -25.47 27.69
N TYR A 58 37.86 -25.63 28.34
CA TYR A 58 38.30 -24.74 29.42
C TYR A 58 39.80 -24.43 29.27
N PHE A 59 40.14 -23.23 29.67
CA PHE A 59 41.51 -22.72 29.63
C PHE A 59 41.84 -22.04 30.95
N ALA A 60 43.14 -22.00 31.30
CA ALA A 60 43.57 -21.22 32.47
C ALA A 60 43.08 -19.77 32.34
N LYS A 61 42.68 -19.15 33.45
CA LYS A 61 42.14 -17.82 33.51
C LYS A 61 42.98 -16.81 32.74
N ASN A 62 42.34 -15.99 31.93
CA ASN A 62 42.97 -14.96 31.10
C ASN A 62 43.93 -15.48 30.01
N THR A 63 43.87 -16.78 29.66
CA THR A 63 44.61 -17.35 28.53
C THR A 63 43.83 -17.18 27.24
N ALA A 64 44.51 -16.80 26.14
CA ALA A 64 43.87 -16.77 24.82
C ALA A 64 43.47 -18.18 24.39
N SER A 65 42.17 -18.38 24.08
CA SER A 65 41.65 -19.71 23.71
C SER A 65 41.90 -20.08 22.25
N GLY A 66 42.09 -19.09 21.36
CA GLY A 66 42.12 -19.26 19.90
C GLY A 66 40.79 -19.72 19.27
N LEU A 67 39.71 -19.74 20.06
CA LEU A 67 38.37 -20.13 19.60
C LEU A 67 37.67 -18.95 18.96
N ASP A 68 36.85 -19.21 17.94
CA ASP A 68 35.95 -18.18 17.34
C ASP A 68 34.82 -17.91 18.31
N THR A 69 34.76 -16.70 18.85
CA THR A 69 33.72 -16.23 19.77
C THR A 69 32.68 -15.37 19.09
N SER A 70 32.71 -15.25 17.77
CA SER A 70 31.65 -14.59 17.00
C SER A 70 30.40 -15.47 16.87
N ASN A 71 29.22 -14.85 16.62
CA ASN A 71 27.98 -15.57 16.34
C ASN A 71 27.59 -16.64 17.39
N THR A 72 27.72 -16.34 18.65
CA THR A 72 27.38 -17.24 19.77
C THR A 72 25.87 -17.47 19.89
N LEU A 73 25.06 -16.46 19.58
CA LEU A 73 23.59 -16.50 19.60
C LEU A 73 23.04 -16.16 18.22
N LYS A 74 22.34 -17.12 17.60
CA LYS A 74 21.54 -16.87 16.42
C LYS A 74 20.14 -16.49 16.88
N SER A 75 19.73 -15.25 16.69
CA SER A 75 18.33 -14.84 16.87
C SER A 75 17.68 -14.69 15.50
N ALA A 76 16.53 -15.35 15.30
CA ALA A 76 15.68 -14.94 14.22
C ALA A 76 14.82 -13.77 14.71
N HIS A 77 14.96 -12.69 14.06
CA HIS A 77 13.87 -11.75 13.99
C HIS A 77 12.84 -12.32 13.00
N ALA A 78 11.55 -12.24 13.31
CA ALA A 78 10.56 -12.50 12.27
C ALA A 78 10.82 -11.53 11.11
N ASP A 79 10.77 -12.02 9.86
CA ASP A 79 10.82 -11.13 8.70
C ASP A 79 9.75 -10.06 8.83
N GLY A 80 10.11 -8.81 8.64
CA GLY A 80 9.15 -7.74 8.64
C GLY A 80 9.58 -6.46 9.35
N ILE A 81 8.61 -5.57 9.48
CA ILE A 81 8.80 -4.26 10.12
C ILE A 81 8.82 -4.43 11.64
N GLN A 82 9.87 -3.93 12.26
CA GLN A 82 10.10 -3.95 13.71
C GLN A 82 10.62 -2.59 14.19
N TYR A 83 10.48 -2.33 15.49
CA TYR A 83 11.07 -1.16 16.13
C TYR A 83 12.32 -1.58 16.91
N VAL A 84 13.47 -1.08 16.49
CA VAL A 84 14.76 -1.31 17.14
C VAL A 84 15.25 0.03 17.68
N ASP A 85 15.48 0.11 18.98
CA ASP A 85 15.86 1.36 19.70
C ASP A 85 14.90 2.53 19.38
N GLY A 86 13.59 2.24 19.27
CA GLY A 86 12.57 3.23 18.96
C GLY A 86 12.49 3.64 17.49
N GLN A 87 13.32 3.10 16.61
CA GLN A 87 13.32 3.37 15.18
C GLN A 87 12.69 2.22 14.40
N MET A 88 11.82 2.55 13.45
CA MET A 88 11.26 1.58 12.53
C MET A 88 12.35 1.03 11.61
N ARG A 89 12.39 -0.29 11.46
CA ARG A 89 13.29 -1.00 10.55
C ARG A 89 12.58 -2.21 9.94
N TYR A 90 12.97 -2.59 8.73
CA TYR A 90 12.63 -3.90 8.19
C TYR A 90 13.80 -4.85 8.48
N ILE A 91 13.52 -5.99 9.12
CA ILE A 91 14.54 -6.98 9.49
C ILE A 91 14.22 -8.28 8.79
N HIS A 92 15.22 -8.86 8.11
CA HIS A 92 15.19 -10.23 7.66
C HIS A 92 15.52 -11.19 8.80
N GLY A 93 14.91 -12.37 8.81
CA GLY A 93 15.15 -13.39 9.82
C GLY A 93 16.59 -13.86 9.93
N ASN A 94 17.38 -13.70 8.87
CA ASN A 94 18.81 -13.97 8.86
C ASN A 94 19.68 -12.77 9.30
N GLY A 95 19.07 -11.63 9.60
CA GLY A 95 19.78 -10.40 9.98
C GLY A 95 20.32 -9.56 8.81
N ASP A 96 20.08 -9.97 7.56
CA ASP A 96 20.50 -9.19 6.39
C ASP A 96 19.69 -7.90 6.28
N SER A 97 20.29 -6.87 5.68
CA SER A 97 19.59 -5.63 5.38
C SER A 97 18.56 -5.84 4.26
N TYR A 98 17.46 -5.11 4.34
CA TYR A 98 16.37 -5.18 3.38
C TYR A 98 16.24 -3.88 2.60
N THR A 99 16.09 -3.99 1.28
CA THR A 99 15.66 -2.90 0.40
C THR A 99 14.45 -3.35 -0.39
N GLY A 100 13.32 -2.65 -0.23
CA GLY A 100 12.07 -3.02 -0.88
C GLY A 100 10.84 -2.49 -0.16
N TRP A 101 9.68 -2.90 -0.67
CA TRP A 101 8.38 -2.55 -0.12
C TRP A 101 8.05 -3.36 1.14
N GLY A 102 7.43 -2.70 2.13
CA GLY A 102 6.92 -3.36 3.35
C GLY A 102 5.59 -2.77 3.78
N TRP A 103 4.82 -3.55 4.56
CA TRP A 103 3.50 -3.20 5.06
C TRP A 103 3.46 -3.26 6.58
N LEU A 104 2.83 -2.27 7.19
CA LEU A 104 2.48 -2.27 8.61
C LEU A 104 1.00 -1.88 8.74
N GLY A 105 0.15 -2.87 9.04
CA GLY A 105 -1.29 -2.70 8.91
C GLY A 105 -1.69 -2.39 7.47
N ASN A 106 -2.39 -1.29 7.25
CA ASN A 106 -2.79 -0.81 5.93
C ASN A 106 -1.81 0.19 5.31
N ASP A 107 -0.74 0.54 6.02
CA ASP A 107 0.24 1.52 5.59
C ASP A 107 1.39 0.86 4.86
N ARG A 108 1.83 1.48 3.77
CA ARG A 108 2.90 1.00 2.91
C ARG A 108 4.15 1.85 3.08
N TYR A 109 5.30 1.18 3.14
CA TYR A 109 6.62 1.77 3.32
C TYR A 109 7.58 1.25 2.26
N TYR A 110 8.62 2.01 1.97
CA TYR A 110 9.77 1.51 1.23
C TYR A 110 11.01 1.62 2.09
N PHE A 111 11.75 0.55 2.18
CA PHE A 111 12.98 0.48 2.97
C PHE A 111 14.20 0.50 2.06
N LYS A 112 15.21 1.23 2.47
CA LYS A 112 16.54 1.18 1.89
C LYS A 112 17.51 0.86 3.03
N ASP A 113 18.27 -0.22 2.87
CA ASP A 113 19.19 -0.71 3.91
C ASP A 113 18.49 -0.84 5.28
N SER A 114 17.31 -1.46 5.29
CA SER A 114 16.45 -1.65 6.46
C SER A 114 15.85 -0.39 7.09
N VAL A 115 16.08 0.80 6.53
CA VAL A 115 15.57 2.07 7.04
C VAL A 115 14.43 2.56 6.14
N PRO A 116 13.26 3.00 6.67
CA PRO A 116 12.21 3.55 5.84
C PRO A 116 12.67 4.86 5.21
N VAL A 117 12.38 5.02 3.92
CA VAL A 117 12.68 6.25 3.19
C VAL A 117 11.64 7.34 3.50
N THR A 118 12.00 8.60 3.29
CA THR A 118 11.12 9.77 3.45
C THR A 118 11.26 10.70 2.25
N GLY A 119 10.30 11.63 2.10
CA GLY A 119 10.27 12.56 0.99
C GLY A 119 10.01 11.89 -0.37
N TRP A 120 10.40 12.58 -1.45
CA TRP A 120 10.25 12.06 -2.81
C TRP A 120 11.27 11.01 -3.15
N GLN A 121 10.82 9.84 -3.63
CA GLN A 121 11.65 8.70 -4.01
C GLN A 121 11.28 8.16 -5.38
N TYR A 122 12.28 7.82 -6.19
CA TYR A 122 12.10 7.11 -7.46
C TYR A 122 12.22 5.60 -7.21
N ILE A 123 11.12 4.87 -7.43
CA ILE A 123 11.03 3.43 -7.18
C ILE A 123 10.31 2.80 -8.36
N ASP A 124 10.90 1.79 -8.98
CA ASP A 124 10.31 1.01 -10.09
C ASP A 124 9.76 1.89 -11.23
N GLY A 125 10.47 2.97 -11.56
CA GLY A 125 10.11 3.89 -12.66
C GLY A 125 9.00 4.88 -12.34
N LEU A 126 8.51 4.92 -11.10
CA LEU A 126 7.57 5.92 -10.60
C LEU A 126 8.21 6.76 -9.49
N LYS A 127 7.61 7.91 -9.21
CA LYS A 127 8.05 8.83 -8.16
C LYS A 127 6.98 8.93 -7.07
N TYR A 128 7.29 8.41 -5.90
CA TYR A 128 6.41 8.36 -4.74
C TYR A 128 6.83 9.36 -3.68
N TYR A 129 5.89 9.77 -2.83
CA TYR A 129 6.17 10.57 -1.66
C TYR A 129 5.94 9.77 -0.38
N PHE A 130 6.88 9.90 0.56
CA PHE A 130 6.81 9.30 1.89
C PHE A 130 6.84 10.41 2.95
N GLY A 131 5.93 10.34 3.91
CA GLY A 131 5.89 11.27 5.04
C GLY A 131 7.14 11.19 5.92
N GLU A 132 7.23 12.08 6.92
CA GLU A 132 8.31 12.05 7.90
C GLU A 132 8.32 10.76 8.75
N ASP A 133 7.17 10.11 8.87
CA ASP A 133 6.98 8.80 9.51
C ASP A 133 7.35 7.61 8.59
N GLY A 134 7.81 7.86 7.36
CA GLY A 134 8.15 6.86 6.36
C GLY A 134 6.96 6.27 5.61
N ARG A 135 5.73 6.66 5.90
CA ARG A 135 4.52 6.16 5.28
C ARG A 135 4.34 6.71 3.87
N MET A 136 4.06 5.85 2.89
CA MET A 136 3.72 6.27 1.54
C MET A 136 2.39 7.02 1.51
N TRP A 137 2.36 8.18 0.87
CA TRP A 137 1.11 8.91 0.64
C TRP A 137 0.43 8.40 -0.62
N SER A 138 -0.84 8.05 -0.53
CA SER A 138 -1.70 7.66 -1.65
C SER A 138 -2.46 8.83 -2.28
N ASP A 139 -2.34 10.03 -1.73
CA ASP A 139 -2.81 11.29 -2.28
C ASP A 139 -1.75 12.37 -2.04
N VAL A 140 -1.17 12.87 -3.12
CA VAL A 140 -0.12 13.89 -3.09
C VAL A 140 -0.54 15.19 -3.77
N GLU A 141 -1.84 15.37 -4.01
CA GLU A 141 -2.40 16.58 -4.66
C GLU A 141 -1.95 17.86 -3.94
N SER A 142 -1.99 17.87 -2.61
CA SER A 142 -1.59 19.02 -1.80
C SER A 142 -0.12 19.43 -1.97
N LEU A 143 0.74 18.52 -2.44
CA LEU A 143 2.16 18.78 -2.68
C LEU A 143 2.44 19.30 -4.10
N LEU A 144 1.54 19.03 -5.06
CA LEU A 144 1.73 19.33 -6.47
C LEU A 144 0.89 20.50 -6.96
N GLY A 145 -0.18 20.84 -6.22
CA GLY A 145 -1.27 21.67 -6.72
C GLY A 145 -2.19 20.88 -7.67
N SER A 146 -3.32 21.47 -8.04
CA SER A 146 -4.42 20.80 -8.75
C SER A 146 -4.50 21.08 -10.25
N ASP A 147 -3.55 21.81 -10.84
CA ASP A 147 -3.70 22.36 -12.19
C ASP A 147 -3.17 21.47 -13.32
N GLY A 148 -2.56 20.33 -12.97
CA GLY A 148 -1.99 19.41 -13.97
C GLY A 148 -0.76 19.96 -14.70
N PRO A 149 -0.41 19.47 -15.88
CA PRO A 149 -1.12 18.49 -16.69
C PRO A 149 -1.10 17.08 -16.12
N TYR A 150 -2.15 16.34 -16.42
CA TYR A 150 -2.33 14.96 -15.92
C TYR A 150 -2.40 13.93 -17.05
N LEU A 151 -2.08 12.69 -16.71
CA LEU A 151 -2.37 11.48 -17.46
C LEU A 151 -3.34 10.62 -16.61
N ILE A 152 -4.43 10.17 -17.22
CA ILE A 152 -5.38 9.24 -16.59
C ILE A 152 -5.06 7.83 -17.06
N LYS A 153 -4.88 6.89 -16.12
CA LYS A 153 -4.79 5.46 -16.44
C LYS A 153 -5.95 4.70 -15.79
N ILE A 154 -6.68 3.94 -16.59
CA ILE A 154 -7.86 3.18 -16.15
C ILE A 154 -7.56 1.71 -16.31
N ASN A 155 -7.49 0.99 -15.20
CA ASN A 155 -7.38 -0.47 -15.19
C ASN A 155 -8.79 -1.07 -15.23
N LYS A 156 -9.16 -1.58 -16.39
CA LYS A 156 -10.48 -2.15 -16.63
C LYS A 156 -10.74 -3.42 -15.82
N GLU A 157 -9.73 -4.28 -15.67
CA GLU A 157 -9.83 -5.53 -14.93
C GLU A 157 -10.06 -5.29 -13.44
N MET A 158 -9.32 -4.34 -12.86
CA MET A 158 -9.40 -4.03 -11.43
C MET A 158 -10.45 -2.94 -11.10
N ASN A 159 -11.15 -2.39 -12.09
CA ASN A 159 -12.11 -1.31 -11.89
C ASN A 159 -11.54 -0.15 -11.05
N CYS A 160 -10.38 0.35 -11.41
CA CYS A 160 -9.77 1.51 -10.76
C CYS A 160 -9.08 2.43 -11.77
N MET A 161 -8.98 3.69 -11.38
CA MET A 161 -8.36 4.76 -12.15
C MET A 161 -7.24 5.38 -11.31
N THR A 162 -6.08 5.62 -11.90
CA THR A 162 -5.00 6.37 -11.26
C THR A 162 -4.65 7.60 -12.09
N ILE A 163 -4.50 8.71 -11.40
CA ILE A 163 -4.09 9.99 -11.97
C ILE A 163 -2.58 10.14 -11.81
N TYR A 164 -1.88 10.56 -12.87
CA TYR A 164 -0.45 10.78 -12.85
C TYR A 164 -0.13 12.22 -13.22
N ALA A 165 0.73 12.86 -12.43
CA ALA A 165 1.31 14.16 -12.75
C ALA A 165 2.67 13.99 -13.44
N GLN A 166 3.08 15.04 -14.16
CA GLN A 166 4.34 15.10 -14.87
C GLN A 166 5.50 15.46 -13.93
N ASP A 167 6.61 14.73 -14.04
CA ASP A 167 7.87 15.02 -13.36
C ASP A 167 8.86 15.63 -14.35
N GLY A 168 8.62 16.85 -14.77
CA GLY A 168 9.43 17.54 -15.77
C GLY A 168 9.67 16.70 -17.05
N GLY A 169 10.91 16.53 -17.43
CA GLY A 169 11.30 15.72 -18.60
C GLY A 169 11.14 14.21 -18.44
N ASN A 170 10.89 13.72 -17.22
CA ASN A 170 10.72 12.30 -16.94
C ASN A 170 9.33 11.77 -17.32
N GLY A 171 8.39 12.66 -17.73
CA GLY A 171 7.04 12.28 -18.11
C GLY A 171 6.09 12.10 -16.92
N TYR A 172 4.96 11.41 -17.15
CA TYR A 172 3.90 11.22 -16.17
C TYR A 172 4.21 10.04 -15.26
N ILE A 173 5.08 10.23 -14.29
CA ILE A 173 5.57 9.18 -13.37
C ILE A 173 5.23 9.44 -11.90
N ILE A 174 4.55 10.54 -11.56
CA ILE A 174 4.11 10.82 -10.19
C ILE A 174 2.66 10.33 -10.06
N PRO A 175 2.37 9.19 -9.42
CA PRO A 175 0.99 8.82 -9.09
C PRO A 175 0.46 9.80 -8.05
N VAL A 176 -0.66 10.48 -8.38
CA VAL A 176 -1.25 11.54 -7.55
C VAL A 176 -2.27 10.98 -6.59
N LYS A 177 -3.25 10.24 -7.14
CA LYS A 177 -4.33 9.57 -6.39
C LYS A 177 -5.01 8.52 -7.26
N SER A 178 -5.77 7.64 -6.62
CA SER A 178 -6.57 6.62 -7.31
C SER A 178 -8.03 6.72 -6.92
N PHE A 179 -8.90 6.37 -7.88
CA PHE A 179 -10.35 6.34 -7.73
C PHE A 179 -10.90 4.94 -8.03
N LEU A 180 -11.90 4.51 -7.28
CA LEU A 180 -12.68 3.33 -7.62
C LEU A 180 -13.56 3.66 -8.82
N THR A 181 -13.62 2.73 -9.80
CA THR A 181 -14.47 2.88 -10.97
C THR A 181 -15.41 1.70 -11.13
N SER A 182 -16.44 1.85 -11.94
CA SER A 182 -17.19 0.75 -12.54
C SER A 182 -17.15 0.90 -14.04
N VAL A 183 -16.48 0.01 -14.72
CA VAL A 183 -16.38 -0.02 -16.19
C VAL A 183 -17.44 -0.94 -16.79
N GLY A 184 -17.45 -1.09 -18.10
CA GLY A 184 -18.31 -2.02 -18.83
C GLY A 184 -17.52 -2.91 -19.77
N ASP A 185 -18.19 -3.94 -20.31
CA ASP A 185 -17.58 -4.87 -21.25
C ASP A 185 -17.14 -4.16 -22.53
N ASP A 186 -17.91 -3.17 -22.99
CA ASP A 186 -17.62 -2.37 -24.19
C ASP A 186 -16.64 -1.21 -23.91
N THR A 187 -16.10 -1.05 -22.69
CA THR A 187 -15.05 -0.04 -22.44
C THR A 187 -13.81 -0.41 -23.26
N PRO A 188 -13.41 0.42 -24.25
CA PRO A 188 -12.32 0.07 -25.15
C PRO A 188 -10.95 0.20 -24.47
N VAL A 189 -10.08 -0.78 -24.69
CA VAL A 189 -8.66 -0.69 -24.32
C VAL A 189 -7.92 0.17 -25.35
N GLY A 190 -7.03 1.07 -24.90
CA GLY A 190 -6.27 1.92 -25.80
C GLY A 190 -5.91 3.27 -25.18
N THR A 191 -5.44 4.17 -26.02
CA THR A 191 -5.05 5.55 -25.63
C THR A 191 -5.96 6.54 -26.33
N PHE A 192 -6.55 7.43 -25.55
CA PHE A 192 -7.55 8.39 -25.99
C PHE A 192 -7.18 9.80 -25.53
N LYS A 193 -7.90 10.80 -26.03
CA LYS A 193 -7.83 12.20 -25.54
C LYS A 193 -9.25 12.73 -25.33
N THR A 194 -9.46 13.38 -24.20
CA THR A 194 -10.78 13.89 -23.80
C THR A 194 -11.19 15.11 -24.64
N PRO A 195 -12.25 15.02 -25.47
CA PRO A 195 -12.65 16.13 -26.35
C PRO A 195 -13.72 17.06 -25.76
N GLU A 196 -14.53 16.57 -24.81
CA GLU A 196 -15.74 17.27 -24.37
C GLU A 196 -16.05 16.96 -22.90
N LYS A 197 -16.74 17.91 -22.25
CA LYS A 197 -17.24 17.81 -20.88
C LYS A 197 -18.70 18.29 -20.77
N TYR A 198 -19.45 17.67 -19.86
CA TYR A 198 -20.84 18.01 -19.60
C TYR A 198 -21.09 18.09 -18.10
N ARG A 199 -21.65 19.20 -17.59
CA ARG A 199 -21.98 19.32 -16.17
C ARG A 199 -23.09 18.31 -15.78
N TRP A 200 -24.14 18.22 -16.60
CA TRP A 200 -25.17 17.19 -16.59
C TRP A 200 -25.31 16.60 -17.98
N ARG A 201 -25.55 15.30 -18.09
CA ARG A 201 -25.75 14.61 -19.35
C ARG A 201 -26.93 13.65 -19.25
N LEU A 202 -27.91 13.81 -20.11
CA LEU A 202 -28.96 12.82 -20.36
C LEU A 202 -28.31 11.60 -21.04
N MET A 203 -28.55 10.44 -20.48
CA MET A 203 -28.03 9.15 -20.94
C MET A 203 -29.18 8.34 -21.57
N ILE A 204 -28.83 7.15 -22.11
CA ILE A 204 -29.83 6.15 -22.52
C ILE A 204 -30.73 5.79 -21.32
N HIS A 205 -31.96 5.42 -21.59
CA HIS A 205 -33.00 5.10 -20.60
C HIS A 205 -33.45 6.29 -19.75
N ASP A 206 -33.33 7.51 -20.29
CA ASP A 206 -33.83 8.78 -19.70
C ASP A 206 -33.29 9.06 -18.28
N VAL A 207 -32.08 8.57 -17.99
CA VAL A 207 -31.37 8.83 -16.73
C VAL A 207 -30.29 9.88 -16.93
N TYR A 208 -29.81 10.46 -15.85
CA TYR A 208 -28.81 11.51 -15.86
C TYR A 208 -27.50 11.07 -15.18
N THR A 209 -26.43 11.75 -15.56
CA THR A 209 -25.14 11.73 -14.88
C THR A 209 -24.55 13.12 -14.86
N GLN A 210 -23.67 13.39 -13.90
CA GLN A 210 -23.00 14.68 -13.78
C GLN A 210 -21.50 14.56 -13.94
N TYR A 211 -20.84 15.70 -14.16
CA TYR A 211 -19.38 15.81 -14.31
C TYR A 211 -18.82 14.85 -15.36
N ALA A 212 -19.55 14.71 -16.47
CA ALA A 212 -19.19 13.76 -17.50
C ALA A 212 -18.07 14.31 -18.41
N THR A 213 -17.07 13.49 -18.67
CA THR A 213 -15.96 13.77 -19.60
C THR A 213 -15.93 12.67 -20.67
N ARG A 214 -15.98 13.04 -21.95
CA ARG A 214 -15.92 12.08 -23.04
C ARG A 214 -14.52 11.42 -23.12
N LEU A 215 -14.49 10.09 -23.24
CA LEU A 215 -13.25 9.33 -23.27
C LEU A 215 -12.37 9.65 -24.50
N GLY A 216 -13.02 9.76 -25.67
CA GLY A 216 -12.33 10.01 -26.94
C GLY A 216 -13.28 10.54 -28.01
N ALA A 217 -12.72 11.20 -29.03
CA ALA A 217 -13.52 11.72 -30.15
C ALA A 217 -14.27 10.60 -30.87
N GLY A 218 -15.56 10.82 -31.13
CA GLY A 218 -16.41 9.86 -31.82
C GLY A 218 -16.83 8.64 -30.99
N LEU A 219 -16.38 8.52 -29.75
CA LEU A 219 -16.79 7.42 -28.86
C LEU A 219 -18.03 7.82 -28.04
N PRO A 220 -19.02 6.92 -27.88
CA PRO A 220 -20.17 7.17 -27.00
C PRO A 220 -19.83 6.97 -25.51
N ILE A 221 -18.57 6.74 -25.17
CA ILE A 221 -18.10 6.39 -23.83
C ILE A 221 -17.74 7.65 -23.04
N LEU A 222 -18.24 7.72 -21.81
CA LEU A 222 -17.98 8.81 -20.87
C LEU A 222 -17.30 8.28 -19.59
N ILE A 223 -16.46 9.12 -18.99
CA ILE A 223 -16.06 9.07 -17.58
C ILE A 223 -17.04 9.97 -16.85
N HIS A 224 -17.81 9.46 -15.89
CA HIS A 224 -18.91 10.21 -15.30
C HIS A 224 -19.31 9.71 -13.91
N SER A 225 -20.15 10.47 -13.21
CA SER A 225 -20.70 10.07 -11.90
C SER A 225 -21.60 8.84 -11.99
N ILE A 226 -22.00 8.31 -10.85
CA ILE A 226 -23.13 7.38 -10.72
C ILE A 226 -24.41 7.97 -11.33
N ILE A 227 -25.50 7.21 -11.35
CA ILE A 227 -26.74 7.51 -12.09
C ILE A 227 -27.76 8.24 -11.21
N TYR A 228 -28.51 9.14 -11.85
CA TYR A 228 -29.58 9.96 -11.29
C TYR A 228 -30.86 9.88 -12.15
N ASP A 229 -32.03 10.00 -11.52
CA ASP A 229 -33.33 10.11 -12.26
C ASP A 229 -33.47 11.43 -12.96
N ALA A 230 -32.90 12.50 -12.44
CA ALA A 230 -32.96 13.84 -12.98
C ALA A 230 -31.61 14.57 -12.88
N ALA A 231 -31.50 15.73 -13.52
CA ALA A 231 -30.36 16.64 -13.36
C ALA A 231 -30.39 17.33 -11.98
N ASN A 232 -30.49 16.52 -10.92
CA ASN A 232 -30.61 16.92 -9.53
C ASN A 232 -29.78 15.99 -8.64
N PRO A 233 -28.85 16.50 -7.78
CA PRO A 233 -28.00 15.69 -6.93
C PRO A 233 -28.74 14.88 -5.86
N MET A 234 -30.02 15.15 -5.63
CA MET A 234 -30.88 14.42 -4.69
C MET A 234 -31.74 13.33 -5.36
N THR A 235 -31.34 12.83 -6.51
CA THR A 235 -32.07 11.77 -7.24
C THR A 235 -31.16 10.60 -7.64
N VAL A 236 -30.20 10.27 -6.79
CA VAL A 236 -29.24 9.16 -7.00
C VAL A 236 -29.96 7.81 -6.97
N TRP A 237 -29.53 6.91 -7.83
CA TRP A 237 -29.82 5.49 -7.69
C TRP A 237 -28.81 4.85 -6.74
N ALA A 238 -29.18 4.62 -5.48
CA ALA A 238 -28.33 4.03 -4.45
C ALA A 238 -27.65 2.73 -4.92
N SER A 239 -28.34 1.93 -5.73
CA SER A 239 -27.76 0.70 -6.31
C SER A 239 -26.54 0.96 -7.19
N THR A 240 -26.44 2.13 -7.85
CA THR A 240 -25.26 2.46 -8.68
C THR A 240 -24.07 2.91 -7.85
N TYR A 241 -24.30 3.49 -6.68
CA TYR A 241 -23.28 3.79 -5.68
C TYR A 241 -22.77 2.49 -5.02
N ASN A 242 -23.69 1.67 -4.50
CA ASN A 242 -23.35 0.44 -3.78
C ASN A 242 -22.67 -0.63 -4.66
N ASN A 243 -22.84 -0.55 -5.99
CA ASN A 243 -22.17 -1.43 -6.95
C ASN A 243 -20.87 -0.82 -7.54
N MET A 244 -20.35 0.26 -6.96
CA MET A 244 -19.03 0.76 -7.39
C MET A 244 -17.94 -0.29 -7.21
N GLY A 245 -17.04 -0.38 -8.18
CA GLY A 245 -16.00 -1.38 -8.23
C GLY A 245 -16.36 -2.70 -8.92
N ILE A 246 -17.60 -2.80 -9.44
CA ILE A 246 -18.07 -3.95 -10.22
C ILE A 246 -18.35 -3.48 -11.65
N ALA A 247 -17.89 -4.25 -12.65
CA ALA A 247 -18.18 -3.97 -14.06
C ALA A 247 -19.66 -4.20 -14.34
N ARG A 248 -20.44 -3.12 -14.56
CA ARG A 248 -21.90 -3.15 -14.79
C ARG A 248 -22.41 -2.07 -15.73
N SER A 249 -21.54 -1.35 -16.42
CA SER A 249 -21.94 -0.39 -17.44
C SER A 249 -21.94 -1.05 -18.82
N ALA A 250 -22.61 -0.42 -19.79
CA ALA A 250 -22.51 -0.82 -21.20
C ALA A 250 -21.18 -0.41 -21.84
N GLY A 251 -20.31 0.34 -21.12
CA GLY A 251 -19.01 0.79 -21.62
C GLY A 251 -18.50 2.08 -20.99
N CYS A 252 -19.37 2.88 -20.36
CA CYS A 252 -18.96 4.07 -19.64
C CYS A 252 -18.17 3.73 -18.37
N ILE A 253 -17.35 4.66 -17.92
CA ILE A 253 -16.53 4.56 -16.72
C ILE A 253 -17.20 5.38 -15.63
N ARG A 254 -17.85 4.72 -14.67
CA ARG A 254 -18.54 5.35 -13.55
C ARG A 254 -17.60 5.59 -12.39
N LEU A 255 -17.82 6.72 -11.71
CA LEU A 255 -17.15 7.17 -10.49
C LEU A 255 -18.21 7.57 -9.47
N VAL A 256 -17.89 7.68 -8.20
CA VAL A 256 -18.70 8.46 -7.26
C VAL A 256 -18.63 9.93 -7.65
N SER A 257 -19.60 10.74 -7.22
CA SER A 257 -19.78 12.11 -7.74
C SER A 257 -18.61 13.03 -7.40
N GLY A 258 -18.03 12.89 -6.21
CA GLY A 258 -16.86 13.67 -5.81
C GLY A 258 -15.64 13.38 -6.69
N ASP A 259 -15.36 12.11 -6.99
CA ASP A 259 -14.24 11.69 -7.83
C ASP A 259 -14.46 12.11 -9.29
N SER A 260 -15.70 11.97 -9.79
CA SER A 260 -16.06 12.44 -11.12
C SER A 260 -15.90 13.96 -11.26
N LYS A 261 -16.29 14.70 -10.21
CA LYS A 261 -16.09 16.16 -10.17
C LYS A 261 -14.60 16.50 -10.18
N TRP A 262 -13.78 15.77 -9.41
CA TRP A 262 -12.34 16.00 -9.42
C TRP A 262 -11.74 15.85 -10.83
N VAL A 263 -12.05 14.75 -11.53
CA VAL A 263 -11.62 14.54 -12.92
C VAL A 263 -12.13 15.64 -13.84
N TYR A 264 -13.38 16.04 -13.68
CA TYR A 264 -14.01 17.10 -14.48
C TYR A 264 -13.31 18.45 -14.29
N ASP A 265 -12.99 18.82 -13.07
CA ASP A 265 -12.42 20.13 -12.75
C ASP A 265 -10.93 20.20 -13.08
N HIS A 266 -10.14 19.16 -12.76
CA HIS A 266 -8.69 19.20 -12.79
C HIS A 266 -8.06 18.58 -14.04
N CYS A 267 -8.74 17.71 -14.77
CA CYS A 267 -8.22 17.14 -16.01
C CYS A 267 -8.73 17.94 -17.22
N ALA A 268 -7.91 18.81 -17.79
CA ALA A 268 -8.27 19.66 -18.93
C ALA A 268 -8.76 18.87 -20.14
N LEU A 269 -9.48 19.51 -21.06
CA LEU A 269 -9.74 18.92 -22.38
C LEU A 269 -8.43 18.63 -23.10
N GLY A 270 -8.36 17.51 -23.83
CA GLY A 270 -7.13 16.98 -24.43
C GLY A 270 -6.29 16.14 -23.49
N THR A 271 -6.67 15.95 -22.21
CA THR A 271 -6.01 15.03 -21.30
C THR A 271 -5.96 13.63 -21.89
N THR A 272 -4.79 13.02 -21.85
CA THR A 272 -4.58 11.65 -22.32
C THR A 272 -5.17 10.66 -21.31
N VAL A 273 -5.93 9.70 -21.81
CA VAL A 273 -6.51 8.60 -21.03
C VAL A 273 -6.01 7.28 -21.62
N GLN A 274 -5.39 6.45 -20.80
CA GLN A 274 -4.96 5.09 -21.14
C GLN A 274 -5.86 4.09 -20.44
N VAL A 275 -6.56 3.26 -21.20
CA VAL A 275 -7.38 2.14 -20.69
C VAL A 275 -6.62 0.85 -20.96
N TYR A 276 -6.44 0.04 -19.93
CA TYR A 276 -5.66 -1.21 -20.00
C TYR A 276 -6.26 -2.29 -19.10
N ASN A 277 -5.79 -3.53 -19.25
CA ASN A 277 -6.08 -4.64 -18.35
C ASN A 277 -4.83 -5.03 -17.55
N SER A 278 -4.98 -5.23 -16.26
CA SER A 278 -3.95 -5.78 -15.40
C SER A 278 -4.58 -6.34 -14.14
N SER A 279 -4.07 -7.46 -13.65
CA SER A 279 -4.43 -8.04 -12.36
C SER A 279 -3.87 -7.25 -11.16
N VAL A 280 -2.97 -6.29 -11.40
CA VAL A 280 -2.42 -5.37 -10.38
C VAL A 280 -3.13 -4.03 -10.51
N ALA A 281 -3.71 -3.53 -9.43
CA ALA A 281 -4.50 -2.30 -9.42
C ALA A 281 -3.75 -1.09 -9.99
N GLY A 282 -2.49 -0.94 -9.60
CA GLY A 282 -1.63 0.17 -10.01
C GLY A 282 -0.56 0.44 -8.94
N PRO A 283 -0.06 1.67 -8.85
CA PRO A 283 0.95 2.06 -7.86
C PRO A 283 0.39 2.11 -6.43
N PHE A 284 -0.91 2.31 -6.29
CA PHE A 284 -1.65 2.30 -5.03
C PHE A 284 -2.53 1.05 -4.93
N GLU A 285 -3.00 0.74 -3.73
CA GLU A 285 -4.03 -0.29 -3.54
C GLU A 285 -5.31 0.10 -4.29
N ARG A 286 -6.10 -0.91 -4.66
CA ARG A 286 -7.41 -0.67 -5.27
C ARG A 286 -8.30 0.06 -4.27
N PRO A 287 -8.83 1.26 -4.61
CA PRO A 287 -9.74 1.96 -3.73
C PRO A 287 -11.04 1.18 -3.49
N THR A 288 -11.72 1.49 -2.40
CA THR A 288 -13.05 0.96 -2.05
C THR A 288 -13.98 2.13 -1.70
N ILE A 289 -15.29 1.91 -1.78
CA ILE A 289 -16.24 2.86 -1.18
C ILE A 289 -16.13 2.81 0.34
N ALA A 290 -16.36 3.92 1.00
CA ALA A 290 -16.26 4.02 2.45
C ALA A 290 -17.30 3.14 3.17
N ALA A 291 -18.54 3.11 2.67
CA ALA A 291 -19.65 2.26 3.12
C ALA A 291 -20.74 2.26 2.05
N GLU A 292 -21.58 1.22 2.05
CA GLU A 292 -22.83 1.24 1.28
C GLU A 292 -23.80 2.27 1.87
N ILE A 293 -24.59 2.88 1.00
CA ILE A 293 -25.68 3.79 1.41
C ILE A 293 -27.01 3.04 1.50
N PRO A 294 -27.94 3.45 2.36
CA PRO A 294 -29.30 2.90 2.40
C PRO A 294 -29.95 2.95 1.02
N PHE A 295 -30.79 1.96 0.73
CA PHE A 295 -31.41 1.88 -0.59
C PHE A 295 -32.36 3.05 -0.87
N GLU A 296 -32.94 3.64 0.16
CA GLU A 296 -33.85 4.79 0.12
C GLU A 296 -33.09 6.12 0.03
N GLN A 297 -31.78 6.12 0.22
CA GLN A 297 -30.97 7.33 0.13
C GLN A 297 -30.84 7.79 -1.32
N THR A 298 -31.24 9.03 -1.55
CA THR A 298 -31.32 9.63 -2.89
C THR A 298 -30.15 10.56 -3.23
N TRP A 299 -29.08 10.56 -2.42
CA TRP A 299 -27.89 11.38 -2.65
C TRP A 299 -26.60 10.60 -2.47
N ASP A 300 -25.56 11.03 -3.18
CA ASP A 300 -24.20 10.53 -3.07
C ASP A 300 -23.47 11.29 -1.94
N PRO A 301 -22.95 10.59 -0.89
CA PRO A 301 -22.23 11.26 0.20
C PRO A 301 -20.96 12.01 -0.23
N SER A 302 -20.40 11.67 -1.40
CA SER A 302 -19.23 12.33 -1.97
C SER A 302 -19.55 13.58 -2.80
N ASP A 303 -20.84 13.83 -3.09
CA ASP A 303 -21.23 14.94 -3.95
C ASP A 303 -21.16 16.29 -3.22
N PRO A 304 -20.24 17.19 -3.57
CA PRO A 304 -20.07 18.47 -2.88
C PRO A 304 -21.22 19.45 -3.11
N ASN A 305 -22.18 19.15 -4.00
CA ASN A 305 -23.38 19.97 -4.19
C ASN A 305 -24.52 19.56 -3.27
N VAL A 306 -24.40 18.45 -2.56
CA VAL A 306 -25.38 18.03 -1.55
C VAL A 306 -25.07 18.73 -0.24
N THR A 307 -25.95 19.64 0.17
CA THR A 307 -25.81 20.39 1.42
C THR A 307 -26.55 19.70 2.56
N GLN A 308 -26.16 20.01 3.81
CA GLN A 308 -26.86 19.49 4.98
C GLN A 308 -28.34 19.87 5.01
N ASP A 309 -28.70 21.07 4.51
CA ASP A 309 -30.09 21.49 4.43
C ASP A 309 -30.90 20.62 3.45
N MET A 310 -30.30 20.24 2.31
CA MET A 310 -30.93 19.32 1.35
C MET A 310 -31.16 17.94 1.96
N ILE A 311 -30.15 17.42 2.70
CA ILE A 311 -30.27 16.15 3.42
C ILE A 311 -31.37 16.21 4.47
N ASN A 312 -31.42 17.27 5.27
CA ASN A 312 -32.43 17.47 6.31
C ASN A 312 -33.84 17.53 5.71
N ALA A 313 -34.01 18.27 4.60
CA ALA A 313 -35.29 18.38 3.91
C ALA A 313 -35.76 17.02 3.34
N GLU A 314 -34.86 16.22 2.78
CA GLU A 314 -35.16 14.89 2.25
C GLU A 314 -35.49 13.90 3.37
N THR A 315 -34.71 13.90 4.45
CA THR A 315 -34.96 13.05 5.62
C THR A 315 -36.29 13.34 6.30
N ALA A 316 -36.74 14.61 6.27
CA ALA A 316 -38.06 14.99 6.82
C ALA A 316 -39.23 14.57 5.91
N ARG A 317 -38.95 14.23 4.66
CA ARG A 317 -39.94 13.79 3.66
C ARG A 317 -40.23 12.28 3.72
N ILE A 318 -39.21 11.51 4.11
CA ILE A 318 -39.25 10.05 4.30
C ILE A 318 -39.88 9.71 5.66
#